data_253177d07c6778cf687e52b6b7c08c3e
#
_entry.id   253177d07c6778cf687e52b6b7c08c3e
#
_cell.length_a   1.000
_cell.length_b   1.000
_cell.length_c   1.000
_cell.angle_alpha   90.00
_cell.angle_beta   90.00
_cell.angle_gamma   90.00
#
_symmetry.space_group_name_H-M   'P 1'
#
loop_
_entity.id
_entity.type
_entity.pdbx_description
1 polymer ?
#
loop_
_entity_poly.entity_id
_entity_poly.type
_entity_poly.pdbx_seq_one_letter_code
_entity_poly.pdbx_strand_id
1 'polypeptide(L)'
;PGMKIHFIGGAHEVGGSCSVVEVGARRMLVDCGQRMGGAVVDRLPDLARVQALGPIDAILVTHAHADHIGALPIIHLAYPQAPVYTSEATLALMRIMLADSLRIMQMKWMQEAEIPLYPEHAVESLLARAQAVRPGESVDLCGGEMQMTLLLSGHVLGACSLTLDTCEGRVLFTGDYSVDAQRTVDPFVVPKVRPQVVITEATYGNRLHANRKNEEMRLAESVAQVVAAGGKVLIPAFALGRAQEVLLILMAEQKAGRIPRFPIFVDGMVRTV
;
A
#
# COMPACT_ATOMS: atom_id res chain seq x y z
N PRO A 1 19.58 21.81 12.98
CA PRO A 1 18.14 21.63 12.86
C PRO A 1 17.76 21.87 11.42
N GLY A 2 16.81 21.15 10.95
CA GLY A 2 16.28 21.06 9.61
C GLY A 2 15.48 19.78 9.55
N MET A 3 14.57 19.65 8.57
CA MET A 3 13.85 18.41 8.34
C MET A 3 14.83 17.32 7.88
N LYS A 4 14.81 16.16 8.56
CA LYS A 4 15.56 14.97 8.17
C LYS A 4 14.60 13.87 7.76
N ILE A 5 14.95 13.13 6.72
CA ILE A 5 14.21 11.96 6.26
C ILE A 5 15.13 10.76 6.37
N HIS A 6 14.73 9.81 7.23
CA HIS A 6 15.44 8.58 7.45
C HIS A 6 14.76 7.46 6.66
N PHE A 7 15.45 6.90 5.67
CA PHE A 7 14.99 5.70 4.96
C PHE A 7 15.36 4.48 5.78
N ILE A 8 14.36 3.81 6.33
CA ILE A 8 14.50 2.62 7.17
C ILE A 8 14.40 1.36 6.33
N GLY A 9 13.66 1.44 5.24
CA GLY A 9 13.52 0.41 4.22
C GLY A 9 12.93 1.01 2.94
N GLY A 10 12.92 0.24 1.85
CA GLY A 10 12.37 0.65 0.57
C GLY A 10 13.29 1.49 -0.32
N ALA A 11 14.43 1.97 0.18
CA ALA A 11 15.40 2.70 -0.62
C ALA A 11 16.33 1.72 -1.37
N HIS A 12 16.48 1.91 -2.69
CA HIS A 12 17.25 1.04 -3.59
C HIS A 12 16.78 -0.43 -3.64
N GLU A 13 15.55 -0.71 -3.22
CA GLU A 13 14.96 -2.03 -3.17
C GLU A 13 13.46 -1.98 -3.44
N VAL A 14 12.84 -3.14 -3.62
CA VAL A 14 11.38 -3.30 -3.70
C VAL A 14 10.88 -3.93 -2.41
N GLY A 15 9.87 -3.30 -1.81
CA GLY A 15 9.26 -3.77 -0.56
C GLY A 15 9.94 -3.22 0.70
N GLY A 16 9.31 -3.47 1.85
CA GLY A 16 9.80 -2.99 3.13
C GLY A 16 9.75 -1.48 3.28
N SER A 17 8.83 -0.80 2.60
CA SER A 17 8.70 0.66 2.65
C SER A 17 8.53 1.14 4.08
N CYS A 18 9.49 1.95 4.54
CA CYS A 18 9.47 2.53 5.88
C CYS A 18 10.37 3.76 5.91
N SER A 19 9.81 4.89 6.30
CA SER A 19 10.56 6.13 6.43
C SER A 19 10.18 6.86 7.71
N VAL A 20 11.10 7.63 8.28
CA VAL A 20 10.83 8.52 9.41
C VAL A 20 11.19 9.95 9.02
N VAL A 21 10.22 10.85 9.16
CA VAL A 21 10.43 12.29 9.04
C VAL A 21 10.70 12.85 10.44
N GLU A 22 11.85 13.45 10.62
CA GLU A 22 12.28 14.09 11.86
C GLU A 22 12.33 15.62 11.67
N VAL A 23 11.62 16.35 12.52
CA VAL A 23 11.65 17.81 12.58
C VAL A 23 11.73 18.22 14.05
N GLY A 24 12.85 18.78 14.45
CA GLY A 24 13.11 19.07 15.86
C GLY A 24 13.04 17.80 16.73
N ALA A 25 12.14 17.78 17.69
CA ALA A 25 11.90 16.63 18.56
C ALA A 25 10.80 15.67 18.04
N ARG A 26 10.10 16.03 16.95
CA ARG A 26 8.96 15.30 16.42
C ARG A 26 9.38 14.30 15.36
N ARG A 27 8.73 13.13 15.35
CA ARG A 27 9.00 12.06 14.38
C ARG A 27 7.71 11.43 13.89
N MET A 28 7.51 11.48 12.55
CA MET A 28 6.42 10.83 11.86
C MET A 28 6.95 9.62 11.12
N LEU A 29 6.37 8.44 11.36
CA LEU A 29 6.70 7.23 10.60
C LEU A 29 5.72 7.13 9.43
N VAL A 30 6.25 6.92 8.22
CA VAL A 30 5.47 6.75 6.99
C VAL A 30 5.66 5.33 6.50
N ASP A 31 4.59 4.56 6.52
CA ASP A 31 4.52 3.12 6.19
C ASP A 31 5.47 2.27 7.05
N CYS A 32 5.20 0.99 7.15
CA CYS A 32 6.11 -0.01 7.68
C CYS A 32 5.78 -1.37 7.08
N GLY A 33 6.38 -1.65 5.93
CA GLY A 33 6.08 -2.82 5.14
C GLY A 33 7.02 -3.98 5.35
N GLN A 34 6.74 -5.08 4.67
CA GLN A 34 7.61 -6.25 4.58
C GLN A 34 8.21 -6.37 3.18
N ARG A 35 9.41 -6.92 3.09
CA ARG A 35 9.98 -7.41 1.83
C ARG A 35 9.36 -8.75 1.47
N MET A 36 9.28 -9.03 0.19
CA MET A 36 8.80 -10.32 -0.33
C MET A 36 9.96 -11.31 -0.39
N GLY A 37 9.75 -12.52 0.16
CA GLY A 37 10.76 -13.60 0.15
C GLY A 37 11.87 -13.44 1.20
N GLY A 38 12.88 -14.32 1.14
CA GLY A 38 14.00 -14.35 2.09
C GLY A 38 13.66 -14.92 3.46
N ALA A 39 14.67 -14.95 4.35
CA ALA A 39 14.47 -15.33 5.75
C ALA A 39 13.54 -14.34 6.48
N VAL A 40 12.87 -14.78 7.53
CA VAL A 40 11.88 -13.97 8.26
C VAL A 40 12.46 -12.63 8.71
N VAL A 41 13.67 -12.64 9.24
CA VAL A 41 14.37 -11.42 9.71
C VAL A 41 14.69 -10.44 8.58
N ASP A 42 14.94 -10.94 7.37
CA ASP A 42 15.30 -10.12 6.21
C ASP A 42 14.06 -9.46 5.58
N ARG A 43 12.86 -9.89 5.95
CA ARG A 43 11.60 -9.29 5.46
C ARG A 43 11.28 -7.96 6.13
N LEU A 44 11.89 -7.67 7.29
CA LEU A 44 11.60 -6.46 8.04
C LEU A 44 12.52 -5.30 7.63
N PRO A 45 12.02 -4.05 7.66
CA PRO A 45 12.90 -2.89 7.62
C PRO A 45 13.76 -2.84 8.89
N ASP A 46 14.74 -1.94 8.94
CA ASP A 46 15.63 -1.77 10.09
C ASP A 46 14.91 -1.11 11.28
N LEU A 47 14.08 -1.91 11.98
CA LEU A 47 13.30 -1.44 13.12
C LEU A 47 14.17 -1.01 14.31
N ALA A 48 15.37 -1.56 14.45
CA ALA A 48 16.32 -1.13 15.49
C ALA A 48 16.75 0.33 15.28
N ARG A 49 16.90 0.73 14.02
CA ARG A 49 17.17 2.13 13.67
C ARG A 49 16.02 3.06 14.02
N VAL A 50 14.76 2.62 13.84
CA VAL A 50 13.60 3.41 14.29
C VAL A 50 13.66 3.62 15.80
N GLN A 51 13.93 2.57 16.58
CA GLN A 51 14.07 2.68 18.04
C GLN A 51 15.21 3.62 18.45
N ALA A 52 16.33 3.58 17.75
CA ALA A 52 17.46 4.46 18.01
C ALA A 52 17.17 5.95 17.74
N LEU A 53 16.21 6.26 16.85
CA LEU A 53 15.77 7.64 16.60
C LEU A 53 14.93 8.19 17.76
N GLY A 54 14.29 7.36 18.56
CA GLY A 54 13.48 7.74 19.72
C GLY A 54 11.97 7.58 19.51
N PRO A 55 11.13 8.33 20.23
CA PRO A 55 9.68 8.20 20.16
C PRO A 55 9.12 8.58 18.79
N ILE A 56 8.09 7.85 18.37
CA ILE A 56 7.29 8.17 17.17
C ILE A 56 5.99 8.86 17.62
N ASP A 57 5.72 10.03 17.08
CA ASP A 57 4.55 10.83 17.45
C ASP A 57 3.29 10.44 16.66
N ALA A 58 3.43 9.97 15.42
CA ALA A 58 2.34 9.41 14.63
C ALA A 58 2.85 8.46 13.55
N ILE A 59 1.97 7.57 13.10
CA ILE A 59 2.18 6.63 12.00
C ILE A 59 1.22 7.00 10.88
N LEU A 60 1.75 7.21 9.67
CA LEU A 60 1.02 7.62 8.49
C LEU A 60 1.09 6.51 7.46
N VAL A 61 -0.07 6.05 6.95
CA VAL A 61 -0.13 4.90 6.05
C VAL A 61 -0.66 5.32 4.70
N THR A 62 0.09 5.02 3.64
CA THR A 62 -0.26 5.41 2.27
C THR A 62 -1.30 4.48 1.66
N HIS A 63 -1.13 3.16 1.76
CA HIS A 63 -2.06 2.16 1.22
C HIS A 63 -1.84 0.78 1.83
N ALA A 64 -2.69 -0.19 1.50
CA ALA A 64 -2.81 -1.45 2.23
C ALA A 64 -2.01 -2.63 1.64
N HIS A 65 -1.05 -2.43 0.72
CA HIS A 65 -0.19 -3.53 0.29
C HIS A 65 0.79 -3.97 1.38
N ALA A 66 1.14 -5.25 1.41
CA ALA A 66 1.96 -5.84 2.47
C ALA A 66 3.36 -5.22 2.60
N ASP A 67 3.92 -4.74 1.51
CA ASP A 67 5.20 -4.02 1.47
C ASP A 67 5.14 -2.58 2.02
N HIS A 68 3.93 -2.12 2.42
CA HIS A 68 3.68 -0.85 3.12
C HIS A 68 3.10 -1.02 4.52
N ILE A 69 2.36 -2.11 4.79
CA ILE A 69 1.71 -2.31 6.10
C ILE A 69 2.15 -3.56 6.85
N GLY A 70 2.89 -4.48 6.21
CA GLY A 70 3.12 -5.81 6.73
C GLY A 70 3.91 -5.88 8.04
N ALA A 71 4.68 -4.85 8.39
CA ALA A 71 5.40 -4.74 9.65
C ALA A 71 4.79 -3.71 10.62
N LEU A 72 3.69 -3.04 10.25
CA LEU A 72 2.99 -2.08 11.12
C LEU A 72 2.61 -2.65 12.49
N PRO A 73 2.11 -3.90 12.62
CA PRO A 73 1.80 -4.46 13.94
C PRO A 73 3.00 -4.48 14.88
N ILE A 74 4.21 -4.71 14.37
CA ILE A 74 5.44 -4.72 15.18
C ILE A 74 5.77 -3.31 15.69
N ILE A 75 5.72 -2.32 14.80
CA ILE A 75 5.96 -0.91 15.16
C ILE A 75 4.91 -0.42 16.13
N HIS A 76 3.65 -0.79 15.94
CA HIS A 76 2.58 -0.43 16.86
C HIS A 76 2.81 -0.98 18.28
N LEU A 77 3.31 -2.21 18.41
CA LEU A 77 3.68 -2.76 19.73
C LEU A 77 4.79 -1.94 20.41
N ALA A 78 5.74 -1.41 19.64
CA ALA A 78 6.82 -0.57 20.16
C ALA A 78 6.34 0.85 20.52
N TYR A 79 5.34 1.37 19.80
CA TYR A 79 4.79 2.72 19.97
C TYR A 79 3.26 2.71 20.08
N PRO A 80 2.67 2.07 21.12
CA PRO A 80 1.23 1.83 21.18
C PRO A 80 0.40 3.10 21.38
N GLN A 81 1.03 4.21 21.78
CA GLN A 81 0.37 5.50 21.95
C GLN A 81 0.37 6.33 20.68
N ALA A 82 1.21 6.03 19.68
CA ALA A 82 1.24 6.76 18.45
C ALA A 82 -0.08 6.56 17.67
N PRO A 83 -0.81 7.64 17.32
CA PRO A 83 -1.98 7.53 16.47
C PRO A 83 -1.58 7.05 15.08
N VAL A 84 -2.47 6.32 14.42
CA VAL A 84 -2.27 5.80 13.07
C VAL A 84 -3.31 6.46 12.17
N TYR A 85 -2.87 7.07 11.07
CA TYR A 85 -3.73 7.77 10.13
C TYR A 85 -3.64 7.16 8.74
N THR A 86 -4.78 6.95 8.11
CA THR A 86 -4.89 6.49 6.73
C THR A 86 -6.25 6.85 6.14
N SER A 87 -6.50 6.56 4.85
CA SER A 87 -7.83 6.71 4.27
C SER A 87 -8.80 5.65 4.79
N GLU A 88 -10.11 5.95 4.74
CA GLU A 88 -11.16 5.00 5.16
C GLU A 88 -11.08 3.68 4.39
N ALA A 89 -10.92 3.74 3.07
CA ALA A 89 -10.82 2.54 2.25
C ALA A 89 -9.53 1.76 2.53
N THR A 90 -8.40 2.43 2.73
CA THR A 90 -7.16 1.75 3.15
C THR A 90 -7.33 1.08 4.50
N LEU A 91 -8.00 1.72 5.48
CA LEU A 91 -8.25 1.10 6.78
C LEU A 91 -9.13 -0.16 6.66
N ALA A 92 -10.16 -0.12 5.81
CA ALA A 92 -11.00 -1.29 5.54
C ALA A 92 -10.17 -2.45 4.94
N LEU A 93 -9.31 -2.13 3.97
CA LEU A 93 -8.42 -3.12 3.33
C LEU A 93 -7.33 -3.64 4.27
N MET A 94 -6.78 -2.81 5.17
CA MET A 94 -5.83 -3.24 6.19
C MET A 94 -6.40 -4.37 7.05
N ARG A 95 -7.70 -4.33 7.39
CA ARG A 95 -8.36 -5.40 8.15
C ARG A 95 -8.29 -6.74 7.41
N ILE A 96 -8.55 -6.73 6.12
CA ILE A 96 -8.51 -7.93 5.26
C ILE A 96 -7.07 -8.43 5.10
N MET A 97 -6.15 -7.53 4.74
CA MET A 97 -4.76 -7.87 4.44
C MET A 97 -4.01 -8.39 5.68
N LEU A 98 -4.20 -7.77 6.83
CA LEU A 98 -3.55 -8.19 8.08
C LEU A 98 -4.15 -9.48 8.63
N ALA A 99 -5.47 -9.72 8.47
CA ALA A 99 -6.08 -11.00 8.80
C ALA A 99 -5.53 -12.14 7.94
N ASP A 100 -5.33 -11.91 6.63
CA ASP A 100 -4.70 -12.90 5.76
C ASP A 100 -3.22 -13.14 6.14
N SER A 101 -2.49 -12.10 6.51
CA SER A 101 -1.11 -12.24 7.02
C SER A 101 -1.05 -13.11 8.28
N LEU A 102 -1.97 -12.94 9.23
CA LEU A 102 -2.07 -13.81 10.42
C LEU A 102 -2.35 -15.26 10.03
N ARG A 103 -3.28 -15.49 9.11
CA ARG A 103 -3.61 -16.82 8.59
C ARG A 103 -2.39 -17.49 7.94
N ILE A 104 -1.63 -16.76 7.13
CA ILE A 104 -0.42 -17.26 6.48
C ILE A 104 0.66 -17.59 7.52
N MET A 105 0.90 -16.71 8.50
CA MET A 105 1.86 -16.96 9.59
C MET A 105 1.48 -18.19 10.42
N GLN A 106 0.19 -18.37 10.72
CA GLN A 106 -0.29 -19.56 11.42
C GLN A 106 -0.06 -20.85 10.60
N MET A 107 -0.35 -20.82 9.29
CA MET A 107 -0.08 -21.97 8.42
C MET A 107 1.43 -22.32 8.40
N LYS A 108 2.29 -21.33 8.26
CA LYS A 108 3.75 -21.52 8.25
C LYS A 108 4.27 -22.03 9.59
N TRP A 109 3.74 -21.53 10.69
CA TRP A 109 4.05 -22.07 12.02
C TRP A 109 3.72 -23.56 12.11
N MET A 110 2.54 -23.98 11.65
CA MET A 110 2.10 -25.37 11.71
C MET A 110 2.86 -26.29 10.74
N GLN A 111 3.24 -25.79 9.57
CA GLN A 111 3.86 -26.60 8.51
C GLN A 111 5.38 -26.57 8.52
N GLU A 112 5.96 -25.42 8.86
CA GLU A 112 7.40 -25.12 8.71
C GLU A 112 8.05 -24.74 10.03
N ALA A 113 7.30 -24.66 11.13
CA ALA A 113 7.74 -24.13 12.43
C ALA A 113 8.34 -22.71 12.33
N GLU A 114 7.88 -21.91 11.34
CA GLU A 114 8.29 -20.51 11.20
C GLU A 114 7.58 -19.68 12.28
N ILE A 115 8.36 -19.03 13.17
CA ILE A 115 7.82 -18.23 14.27
C ILE A 115 7.07 -17.01 13.67
N PRO A 116 5.79 -16.77 14.07
CA PRO A 116 5.05 -15.60 13.65
C PRO A 116 5.77 -14.29 14.01
N LEU A 117 5.78 -13.32 13.10
CA LEU A 117 6.41 -12.02 13.31
C LEU A 117 5.72 -11.19 14.40
N TYR A 118 4.42 -11.38 14.57
CA TYR A 118 3.60 -10.69 15.58
C TYR A 118 2.36 -11.53 15.91
N PRO A 119 1.84 -11.35 17.15
CA PRO A 119 0.61 -12.01 17.59
C PRO A 119 -0.64 -11.29 17.08
N GLU A 120 -1.79 -11.97 17.12
CA GLU A 120 -3.09 -11.44 16.68
C GLU A 120 -3.47 -10.13 17.39
N HIS A 121 -3.25 -10.04 18.71
CA HIS A 121 -3.59 -8.83 19.48
C HIS A 121 -2.83 -7.57 19.00
N ALA A 122 -1.67 -7.73 18.35
CA ALA A 122 -0.93 -6.61 17.76
C ALA A 122 -1.70 -5.99 16.58
N VAL A 123 -2.34 -6.84 15.76
CA VAL A 123 -3.21 -6.41 14.67
C VAL A 123 -4.48 -5.76 15.21
N GLU A 124 -5.13 -6.37 16.18
CA GLU A 124 -6.34 -5.82 16.81
C GLU A 124 -6.08 -4.43 17.42
N SER A 125 -5.00 -4.29 18.18
CA SER A 125 -4.61 -3.03 18.80
C SER A 125 -4.27 -1.95 17.77
N LEU A 126 -3.53 -2.31 16.70
CA LEU A 126 -3.21 -1.41 15.59
C LEU A 126 -4.49 -0.88 14.92
N LEU A 127 -5.41 -1.79 14.57
CA LEU A 127 -6.67 -1.44 13.91
C LEU A 127 -7.60 -0.62 14.80
N ALA A 128 -7.59 -0.86 16.11
CA ALA A 128 -8.36 -0.06 17.07
C ALA A 128 -7.77 1.37 17.23
N ARG A 129 -6.48 1.55 16.99
CA ARG A 129 -5.80 2.85 17.07
C ARG A 129 -5.86 3.64 15.76
N ALA A 130 -6.12 2.97 14.65
CA ALA A 130 -6.15 3.59 13.33
C ALA A 130 -7.37 4.50 13.15
N GLN A 131 -7.12 5.68 12.59
CA GLN A 131 -8.10 6.73 12.34
C GLN A 131 -8.22 6.98 10.84
N ALA A 132 -9.45 6.97 10.34
CA ALA A 132 -9.74 7.27 8.95
C ALA A 132 -9.74 8.78 8.71
N VAL A 133 -9.08 9.20 7.64
CA VAL A 133 -9.01 10.58 7.17
C VAL A 133 -9.51 10.64 5.74
N ARG A 134 -10.35 11.61 5.42
CA ARG A 134 -10.80 11.82 4.04
C ARG A 134 -9.69 12.41 3.19
N PRO A 135 -9.44 11.87 1.99
CA PRO A 135 -8.56 12.52 1.03
C PRO A 135 -8.98 13.97 0.76
N GLY A 136 -8.02 14.89 0.81
CA GLY A 136 -8.23 16.32 0.68
C GLY A 136 -8.45 17.07 1.99
N GLU A 137 -8.76 16.37 3.08
CA GLU A 137 -8.82 16.98 4.42
C GLU A 137 -7.46 16.97 5.10
N SER A 138 -7.17 18.04 5.83
CA SER A 138 -5.94 18.17 6.60
C SER A 138 -6.16 17.79 8.06
N VAL A 139 -5.17 17.14 8.65
CA VAL A 139 -5.15 16.72 10.06
C VAL A 139 -3.97 17.38 10.74
N ASP A 140 -4.24 18.06 11.85
CA ASP A 140 -3.20 18.61 12.70
C ASP A 140 -2.54 17.51 13.52
N LEU A 141 -1.23 17.48 13.49
CA LEU A 141 -0.40 16.54 14.23
C LEU A 141 0.41 17.29 15.30
N CYS A 142 0.72 16.61 16.41
CA CYS A 142 1.56 17.17 17.48
C CYS A 142 1.05 18.54 18.01
N GLY A 143 -0.28 18.67 18.17
CA GLY A 143 -0.86 19.93 18.66
C GLY A 143 -0.79 21.09 17.67
N GLY A 144 -0.72 20.81 16.37
CA GLY A 144 -0.66 21.79 15.29
C GLY A 144 0.76 22.18 14.85
N GLU A 145 1.80 21.52 15.40
CA GLU A 145 3.18 21.75 14.95
C GLU A 145 3.43 21.24 13.52
N MET A 146 2.63 20.25 13.09
CA MET A 146 2.65 19.69 11.75
C MET A 146 1.23 19.49 11.25
N GLN A 147 1.07 19.43 9.91
CA GLN A 147 -0.22 19.16 9.29
C GLN A 147 -0.04 18.12 8.18
N MET A 148 -0.86 17.07 8.21
CA MET A 148 -0.89 16.02 7.18
C MET A 148 -2.11 16.22 6.30
N THR A 149 -1.96 16.02 4.98
CA THR A 149 -3.06 15.92 4.03
C THR A 149 -2.87 14.69 3.16
N LEU A 150 -3.91 13.85 3.05
CA LEU A 150 -3.96 12.72 2.13
C LEU A 150 -4.54 13.15 0.79
N LEU A 151 -3.95 12.68 -0.31
CA LEU A 151 -4.42 12.92 -1.68
C LEU A 151 -4.47 11.59 -2.41
N LEU A 152 -5.52 11.31 -3.21
CA LEU A 152 -5.61 10.05 -3.94
C LEU A 152 -4.40 9.84 -4.85
N SER A 153 -3.80 8.67 -4.79
CA SER A 153 -2.58 8.35 -5.54
C SER A 153 -2.82 7.58 -6.85
N GLY A 154 -4.05 7.08 -7.06
CA GLY A 154 -4.40 6.37 -8.29
C GLY A 154 -3.83 4.94 -8.39
N HIS A 155 -3.22 4.42 -7.33
CA HIS A 155 -2.59 3.10 -7.34
C HIS A 155 -3.61 1.96 -7.15
N VAL A 156 -4.26 1.91 -6.00
CA VAL A 156 -5.32 0.97 -5.64
C VAL A 156 -6.40 1.69 -4.84
N LEU A 157 -7.52 1.02 -4.57
CA LEU A 157 -8.60 1.58 -3.77
C LEU A 157 -8.07 2.10 -2.42
N GLY A 158 -8.37 3.36 -2.13
CA GLY A 158 -7.96 4.05 -0.90
C GLY A 158 -6.50 4.52 -0.86
N ALA A 159 -5.67 4.12 -1.82
CA ALA A 159 -4.27 4.53 -1.86
C ALA A 159 -4.13 6.05 -1.97
N CYS A 160 -3.27 6.60 -1.10
CA CYS A 160 -3.02 8.03 -1.02
C CYS A 160 -1.52 8.32 -1.07
N SER A 161 -1.17 9.41 -1.72
CA SER A 161 0.01 10.18 -1.40
C SER A 161 -0.28 11.02 -0.15
N LEU A 162 0.75 11.47 0.53
CA LEU A 162 0.59 12.35 1.68
C LEU A 162 1.54 13.55 1.60
N THR A 163 1.03 14.72 1.93
CA THR A 163 1.85 15.88 2.24
C THR A 163 1.96 16.05 3.75
N LEU A 164 3.15 16.37 4.22
CA LEU A 164 3.40 16.75 5.59
C LEU A 164 3.97 18.17 5.61
N ASP A 165 3.18 19.11 6.13
CA ASP A 165 3.57 20.48 6.33
C ASP A 165 4.21 20.63 7.69
N THR A 166 5.38 21.24 7.72
CA THR A 166 6.18 21.47 8.93
C THR A 166 6.75 22.89 8.94
N CYS A 167 7.28 23.33 10.06
CA CYS A 167 7.98 24.62 10.15
C CYS A 167 9.25 24.68 9.26
N GLU A 168 9.80 23.53 8.86
CA GLU A 168 10.98 23.39 8.00
C GLU A 168 10.63 23.22 6.51
N GLY A 169 9.33 23.24 6.16
CA GLY A 169 8.82 23.07 4.81
C GLY A 169 7.89 21.89 4.64
N ARG A 170 7.45 21.68 3.40
CA ARG A 170 6.53 20.62 2.99
C ARG A 170 7.27 19.48 2.32
N VAL A 171 7.01 18.26 2.76
CA VAL A 171 7.40 17.02 2.06
C VAL A 171 6.18 16.33 1.51
N LEU A 172 6.31 15.79 0.29
CA LEU A 172 5.34 14.88 -0.34
C LEU A 172 5.92 13.48 -0.37
N PHE A 173 5.21 12.52 0.16
CA PHE A 173 5.41 11.09 -0.10
C PHE A 173 4.37 10.64 -1.12
N THR A 174 4.79 10.16 -2.27
CA THR A 174 3.84 9.71 -3.29
C THR A 174 3.12 8.42 -2.87
N GLY A 175 3.73 7.61 -2.02
CA GLY A 175 3.41 6.19 -1.94
C GLY A 175 3.56 5.58 -3.33
N ASP A 176 2.87 4.49 -3.59
CA ASP A 176 2.72 3.98 -4.95
C ASP A 176 1.64 4.78 -5.68
N TYR A 177 1.87 5.14 -6.94
CA TYR A 177 0.95 6.02 -7.65
C TYR A 177 0.79 5.67 -9.14
N SER A 178 -0.28 6.15 -9.73
CA SER A 178 -0.52 6.08 -11.17
C SER A 178 -1.05 7.41 -11.68
N VAL A 179 -0.43 7.94 -12.73
CA VAL A 179 -0.89 9.17 -13.40
C VAL A 179 -2.03 8.89 -14.39
N ASP A 180 -2.21 7.63 -14.78
CA ASP A 180 -3.29 7.19 -15.63
C ASP A 180 -4.46 6.65 -14.82
N ALA A 181 -5.69 6.99 -15.22
CA ALA A 181 -6.89 6.42 -14.63
C ALA A 181 -6.92 4.91 -14.83
N GLN A 182 -7.28 4.20 -13.77
CA GLN A 182 -7.58 2.78 -13.80
C GLN A 182 -9.10 2.57 -13.84
N ARG A 183 -9.59 1.35 -13.98
CA ARG A 183 -11.02 1.06 -13.98
C ARG A 183 -11.63 1.13 -12.58
N THR A 184 -10.79 0.94 -11.55
CA THR A 184 -11.19 0.94 -10.14
C THR A 184 -10.93 2.26 -9.43
N VAL A 185 -9.98 3.07 -9.90
CA VAL A 185 -9.54 4.30 -9.21
C VAL A 185 -9.19 5.40 -10.21
N ASP A 186 -9.42 6.63 -9.79
CA ASP A 186 -9.02 7.84 -10.49
C ASP A 186 -7.50 8.04 -10.43
N PRO A 187 -6.90 8.83 -11.33
CA PRO A 187 -5.47 9.05 -11.36
C PRO A 187 -4.96 9.87 -10.16
N PHE A 188 -3.64 9.89 -10.02
CA PHE A 188 -2.93 10.67 -9.01
C PHE A 188 -3.38 12.14 -8.97
N VAL A 189 -3.72 12.60 -7.77
CA VAL A 189 -4.07 14.00 -7.51
C VAL A 189 -2.82 14.80 -7.17
N VAL A 190 -2.44 15.70 -8.06
CA VAL A 190 -1.29 16.59 -7.85
C VAL A 190 -1.60 17.59 -6.72
N PRO A 191 -0.73 17.74 -5.70
CA PRO A 191 -0.97 18.72 -4.63
C PRO A 191 -1.00 20.15 -5.18
N LYS A 192 -1.95 20.94 -4.67
CA LYS A 192 -2.12 22.37 -5.10
C LYS A 192 -0.94 23.24 -4.70
N VAL A 193 -0.28 22.92 -3.60
CA VAL A 193 0.88 23.68 -3.09
C VAL A 193 2.14 22.85 -3.33
N ARG A 194 3.13 23.47 -3.97
CA ARG A 194 4.39 22.82 -4.33
C ARG A 194 5.17 22.39 -3.08
N PRO A 195 5.55 21.11 -2.96
CA PRO A 195 6.44 20.64 -1.89
C PRO A 195 7.89 21.07 -2.16
N GLN A 196 8.67 21.25 -1.11
CA GLN A 196 10.11 21.47 -1.17
C GLN A 196 10.87 20.16 -1.37
N VAL A 197 10.33 19.06 -0.84
CA VAL A 197 10.91 17.73 -0.94
C VAL A 197 9.85 16.76 -1.45
N VAL A 198 10.24 15.88 -2.38
CA VAL A 198 9.39 14.81 -2.89
C VAL A 198 10.12 13.48 -2.67
N ILE A 199 9.46 12.57 -1.99
CA ILE A 199 9.87 11.16 -1.86
C ILE A 199 8.95 10.36 -2.75
N THR A 200 9.51 9.74 -3.78
CA THR A 200 8.74 9.03 -4.82
C THR A 200 9.27 7.63 -5.04
N GLU A 201 8.36 6.73 -5.36
CA GLU A 201 8.71 5.43 -5.91
C GLU A 201 9.40 5.57 -7.28
N ALA A 202 10.15 4.56 -7.68
CA ALA A 202 10.79 4.48 -8.98
C ALA A 202 10.75 3.06 -9.57
N THR A 203 9.71 2.29 -9.26
CA THR A 203 9.56 0.87 -9.66
C THR A 203 9.67 0.71 -11.18
N TYR A 204 9.09 1.61 -11.92
CA TYR A 204 9.19 1.66 -13.40
C TYR A 204 9.95 2.90 -13.90
N GLY A 205 10.79 3.51 -13.07
CA GLY A 205 11.50 4.76 -13.41
C GLY A 205 12.44 4.66 -14.61
N ASN A 206 12.82 3.47 -15.03
CA ASN A 206 13.72 3.21 -16.14
C ASN A 206 13.05 2.59 -17.39
N ARG A 207 11.72 2.51 -17.42
CA ARG A 207 10.99 1.91 -18.56
C ARG A 207 9.66 2.62 -18.81
N LEU A 208 9.23 2.59 -20.06
CA LEU A 208 7.93 3.07 -20.47
C LEU A 208 6.88 1.97 -20.30
N HIS A 209 5.71 2.34 -19.81
CA HIS A 209 4.55 1.47 -19.85
C HIS A 209 4.04 1.34 -21.29
N ALA A 210 3.59 0.14 -21.66
CA ALA A 210 2.83 -0.06 -22.87
C ALA A 210 1.50 0.71 -22.81
N ASN A 211 0.93 1.03 -23.97
CA ASN A 211 -0.37 1.69 -24.03
C ASN A 211 -1.42 0.79 -23.37
N ARG A 212 -2.00 1.27 -22.26
CA ARG A 212 -2.93 0.50 -21.43
C ARG A 212 -4.12 -0.04 -22.23
N LYS A 213 -4.71 0.78 -23.11
CA LYS A 213 -5.88 0.39 -23.89
C LYS A 213 -5.56 -0.78 -24.85
N ASN A 214 -4.37 -0.78 -25.42
CA ASN A 214 -3.91 -1.88 -26.29
C ASN A 214 -3.68 -3.15 -25.46
N GLU A 215 -3.11 -3.03 -24.25
CA GLU A 215 -2.88 -4.18 -23.38
C GLU A 215 -4.20 -4.77 -22.85
N GLU A 216 -5.19 -3.96 -22.55
CA GLU A 216 -6.52 -4.43 -22.17
C GLU A 216 -7.19 -5.23 -23.31
N MET A 217 -7.13 -4.73 -24.56
CA MET A 217 -7.63 -5.44 -25.72
C MET A 217 -6.87 -6.75 -25.95
N ARG A 218 -5.54 -6.72 -25.89
CA ARG A 218 -4.68 -7.89 -26.05
C ARG A 218 -4.98 -8.98 -25.03
N LEU A 219 -5.20 -8.59 -23.76
CA LEU A 219 -5.62 -9.52 -22.71
C LEU A 219 -6.96 -10.19 -23.06
N ALA A 220 -7.95 -9.40 -23.41
CA ALA A 220 -9.30 -9.90 -23.69
C ALA A 220 -9.31 -10.83 -24.94
N GLU A 221 -8.63 -10.46 -26.01
CA GLU A 221 -8.50 -11.26 -27.22
C GLU A 221 -7.76 -12.58 -26.95
N SER A 222 -6.65 -12.53 -26.20
CA SER A 222 -5.88 -13.73 -25.85
C SER A 222 -6.72 -14.72 -25.04
N VAL A 223 -7.47 -14.22 -24.05
CA VAL A 223 -8.40 -15.06 -23.26
C VAL A 223 -9.48 -15.65 -24.16
N ALA A 224 -10.09 -14.83 -25.02
CA ALA A 224 -11.15 -15.27 -25.92
C ALA A 224 -10.68 -16.37 -26.90
N GLN A 225 -9.48 -16.23 -27.46
CA GLN A 225 -8.88 -17.22 -28.37
C GLN A 225 -8.68 -18.59 -27.68
N VAL A 226 -8.13 -18.60 -26.46
CA VAL A 226 -7.91 -19.82 -25.71
C VAL A 226 -9.23 -20.52 -25.36
N VAL A 227 -10.23 -19.74 -24.92
CA VAL A 227 -11.55 -20.28 -24.58
C VAL A 227 -12.28 -20.80 -25.80
N ALA A 228 -12.22 -20.10 -26.94
CA ALA A 228 -12.82 -20.54 -28.20
C ALA A 228 -12.19 -21.86 -28.70
N ALA A 229 -10.93 -22.11 -28.41
CA ALA A 229 -10.25 -23.38 -28.70
C ALA A 229 -10.54 -24.48 -27.67
N GLY A 230 -11.47 -24.28 -26.72
CA GLY A 230 -11.80 -25.21 -25.66
C GLY A 230 -10.81 -25.26 -24.49
N GLY A 231 -9.85 -24.33 -24.45
CA GLY A 231 -8.86 -24.23 -23.41
C GLY A 231 -9.36 -23.49 -22.16
N LYS A 232 -8.51 -23.47 -21.12
CA LYS A 232 -8.72 -22.75 -19.87
C LYS A 232 -7.59 -21.73 -19.67
N VAL A 233 -7.92 -20.59 -19.08
CA VAL A 233 -6.96 -19.52 -18.77
C VAL A 233 -6.87 -19.39 -17.26
N LEU A 234 -5.66 -19.45 -16.70
CA LEU A 234 -5.36 -19.16 -15.32
C LEU A 234 -4.63 -17.80 -15.27
N ILE A 235 -5.19 -16.86 -14.52
CA ILE A 235 -4.62 -15.51 -14.35
C ILE A 235 -4.24 -15.33 -12.88
N PRO A 236 -2.98 -15.57 -12.47
CA PRO A 236 -2.52 -15.21 -11.15
C PRO A 236 -2.45 -13.69 -11.04
N ALA A 237 -3.10 -13.13 -10.02
CA ALA A 237 -3.15 -11.69 -9.79
C ALA A 237 -3.12 -11.39 -8.30
N PHE A 238 -2.52 -10.25 -7.93
CA PHE A 238 -2.64 -9.75 -6.58
C PHE A 238 -4.10 -9.48 -6.25
N ALA A 239 -4.51 -9.89 -5.04
CA ALA A 239 -5.89 -9.80 -4.59
C ALA A 239 -6.39 -8.36 -4.50
N LEU A 240 -5.50 -7.42 -4.16
CA LEU A 240 -5.82 -6.00 -4.08
C LEU A 240 -5.33 -5.26 -5.33
N GLY A 241 -6.26 -4.72 -6.11
CA GLY A 241 -6.04 -3.88 -7.28
C GLY A 241 -6.04 -4.65 -8.61
N ARG A 242 -5.02 -5.47 -8.89
CA ARG A 242 -4.85 -6.10 -10.21
C ARG A 242 -5.97 -7.09 -10.58
N ALA A 243 -6.45 -7.87 -9.63
CA ALA A 243 -7.52 -8.84 -9.87
C ALA A 243 -8.83 -8.14 -10.28
N GLN A 244 -9.20 -7.06 -9.60
CA GLN A 244 -10.40 -6.28 -9.90
C GLN A 244 -10.31 -5.62 -11.29
N GLU A 245 -9.14 -5.09 -11.65
CA GLU A 245 -8.90 -4.53 -12.98
C GLU A 245 -9.11 -5.58 -14.10
N VAL A 246 -8.54 -6.77 -13.95
CA VAL A 246 -8.70 -7.88 -14.92
C VAL A 246 -10.16 -8.29 -15.06
N LEU A 247 -10.88 -8.43 -13.95
CA LEU A 247 -12.31 -8.75 -13.96
C LEU A 247 -13.11 -7.70 -14.71
N LEU A 248 -12.91 -6.42 -14.41
CA LEU A 248 -13.61 -5.31 -15.05
C LEU A 248 -13.31 -5.21 -16.56
N ILE A 249 -12.07 -5.49 -16.96
CA ILE A 249 -11.69 -5.53 -18.38
C ILE A 249 -12.49 -6.62 -19.10
N LEU A 250 -12.41 -7.87 -18.63
CA LEU A 250 -13.09 -9.00 -19.27
C LEU A 250 -14.61 -8.82 -19.28
N MET A 251 -15.21 -8.37 -18.19
CA MET A 251 -16.65 -8.11 -18.11
C MET A 251 -17.10 -7.01 -19.07
N ALA A 252 -16.32 -5.93 -19.21
CA ALA A 252 -16.61 -4.85 -20.13
C ALA A 252 -16.55 -5.32 -21.58
N GLU A 253 -15.56 -6.13 -21.94
CA GLU A 253 -15.40 -6.66 -23.30
C GLU A 253 -16.51 -7.68 -23.65
N GLN A 254 -16.93 -8.51 -22.70
CA GLN A 254 -18.09 -9.41 -22.86
C GLN A 254 -19.40 -8.62 -23.02
N LYS A 255 -19.59 -7.58 -22.19
CA LYS A 255 -20.79 -6.72 -22.27
C LYS A 255 -20.88 -5.98 -23.59
N ALA A 256 -19.75 -5.55 -24.15
CA ALA A 256 -19.67 -4.88 -25.44
C ALA A 256 -19.78 -5.85 -26.64
N GLY A 257 -19.82 -7.15 -26.42
CA GLY A 257 -19.87 -8.18 -27.48
C GLY A 257 -18.58 -8.32 -28.29
N ARG A 258 -17.46 -7.76 -27.79
CA ARG A 258 -16.16 -7.89 -28.48
C ARG A 258 -15.47 -9.22 -28.23
N ILE A 259 -15.80 -9.89 -27.15
CA ILE A 259 -15.40 -11.27 -26.86
C ILE A 259 -16.63 -12.12 -26.48
N PRO A 260 -16.60 -13.46 -26.67
CA PRO A 260 -17.72 -14.32 -26.32
C PRO A 260 -17.93 -14.35 -24.81
N ARG A 261 -19.15 -14.72 -24.40
CA ARG A 261 -19.45 -14.98 -22.99
C ARG A 261 -18.89 -16.32 -22.57
N PHE A 262 -18.18 -16.34 -21.47
CA PHE A 262 -17.67 -17.53 -20.78
C PHE A 262 -17.69 -17.28 -19.27
N PRO A 263 -17.74 -18.34 -18.44
CA PRO A 263 -17.71 -18.20 -16.99
C PRO A 263 -16.33 -17.74 -16.53
N ILE A 264 -16.30 -16.83 -15.54
CA ILE A 264 -15.10 -16.38 -14.85
C ILE A 264 -15.20 -16.85 -13.40
N PHE A 265 -14.23 -17.61 -12.95
CA PHE A 265 -14.14 -18.10 -11.57
C PHE A 265 -13.10 -17.29 -10.81
N VAL A 266 -13.45 -16.91 -9.59
CA VAL A 266 -12.59 -16.15 -8.70
C VAL A 266 -12.33 -16.96 -7.44
N ASP A 267 -11.08 -17.10 -7.05
CA ASP A 267 -10.68 -17.83 -5.85
C ASP A 267 -9.63 -17.07 -5.03
N GLY A 268 -9.37 -17.57 -3.82
CA GLY A 268 -8.45 -16.96 -2.88
C GLY A 268 -8.97 -15.65 -2.28
N MET A 269 -8.05 -14.82 -1.81
CA MET A 269 -8.36 -13.55 -1.13
C MET A 269 -9.09 -12.53 -2.03
N VAL A 270 -9.00 -12.67 -3.37
CA VAL A 270 -9.78 -11.83 -4.31
C VAL A 270 -11.28 -11.84 -4.03
N ARG A 271 -11.79 -12.92 -3.44
CA ARG A 271 -13.21 -13.05 -3.07
C ARG A 271 -13.60 -12.19 -1.86
N THR A 272 -12.62 -11.75 -1.07
CA THR A 272 -12.83 -11.00 0.18
C THR A 272 -12.57 -9.51 -0.01
N VAL A 273 -11.68 -9.16 -0.93
CA VAL A 273 -11.41 -7.79 -1.36
C VAL A 273 -12.48 -7.35 -2.36
#